data_90e01024ab1cd8b9b29a92bd1bc58c4d
#
_entry.id   90e01024ab1cd8b9b29a92bd1bc58c4d
#
_cell.length_a   1.000
_cell.length_b   1.000
_cell.length_c   1.000
_cell.angle_alpha   90.00
_cell.angle_beta   90.00
_cell.angle_gamma   90.00
#
_symmetry.space_group_name_H-M   'P 1'
#
loop_
_entity.id
_entity.type
_entity.pdbx_description
1 polymer ?
#
loop_
_entity_poly.entity_id
_entity_poly.type
_entity_poly.pdbx_seq_one_letter_code
_entity_poly.pdbx_strand_id
1 'polypeptide(L)'
;GTLDVKRSDISDTEDDGLLAQGDIVGSDGGIRSGIGPALIWDSRDSLFFPTRGSWHKIWSWHYRDQLGSDFDYDLYAADFRTYHSLKPEHILAWHLAGISTDGEVPFDELPTPPIRGLYEGLFLDKNMLTLEMEYRFPLKGRWSGAAFAGVGDIFDEAQDLEVENLKYAAGGGIRFAINKKEKINLRLDIGVSRYGVFPYVLFQESF
;
A
#
# COMPACT_ATOMS: atom_id res chain seq x y z
N GLY A 1 -21.36 -8.03 -2.80
CA GLY A 1 -20.22 -8.80 -3.32
C GLY A 1 -19.70 -8.14 -4.58
N THR A 2 -18.44 -8.26 -4.81
CA THR A 2 -17.72 -7.74 -5.97
C THR A 2 -17.08 -8.90 -6.72
N LEU A 3 -16.96 -8.77 -8.03
CA LEU A 3 -16.23 -9.67 -8.91
C LEU A 3 -14.91 -8.98 -9.29
N ASP A 4 -13.80 -9.69 -9.19
CA ASP A 4 -12.50 -9.24 -9.68
C ASP A 4 -12.03 -10.16 -10.80
N VAL A 5 -11.65 -9.59 -11.93
CA VAL A 5 -11.07 -10.34 -13.05
C VAL A 5 -9.86 -9.58 -13.55
N LYS A 6 -8.71 -10.24 -13.49
CA LYS A 6 -7.44 -9.72 -13.97
C LYS A 6 -6.78 -10.73 -14.90
N ARG A 7 -6.06 -10.23 -15.89
CA ARG A 7 -5.15 -11.01 -16.71
C ARG A 7 -3.77 -10.39 -16.67
N SER A 8 -2.76 -11.19 -16.43
CA SER A 8 -1.38 -10.77 -16.62
C SER A 8 -0.72 -11.63 -17.69
N ASP A 9 0.01 -10.95 -18.57
CA ASP A 9 0.90 -11.58 -19.54
C ASP A 9 2.32 -11.20 -19.10
N ILE A 10 3.10 -12.18 -18.68
CA ILE A 10 4.47 -11.95 -18.20
C ILE A 10 5.42 -12.38 -19.30
N SER A 11 6.35 -11.49 -19.66
CA SER A 11 7.41 -11.81 -20.61
C SER A 11 8.75 -11.63 -19.90
N ASP A 12 9.53 -12.69 -19.84
CA ASP A 12 10.91 -12.61 -19.42
C ASP A 12 11.77 -12.13 -20.62
N THR A 13 12.66 -11.18 -20.36
CA THR A 13 13.59 -10.65 -21.36
C THR A 13 14.97 -11.31 -21.29
N GLU A 14 15.20 -12.15 -20.26
CA GLU A 14 16.45 -12.88 -20.03
C GLU A 14 16.17 -14.38 -20.02
N ASP A 15 16.77 -15.13 -20.94
CA ASP A 15 16.58 -16.58 -21.11
C ASP A 15 17.01 -17.42 -19.89
N ASP A 16 17.80 -16.84 -18.97
CA ASP A 16 18.31 -17.47 -17.74
C ASP A 16 17.76 -16.81 -16.44
N GLY A 17 16.75 -15.96 -16.55
CA GLY A 17 16.09 -15.32 -15.42
C GLY A 17 15.36 -16.31 -14.52
N LEU A 18 15.11 -15.89 -13.27
CA LEU A 18 14.37 -16.73 -12.31
C LEU A 18 12.96 -17.08 -12.80
N LEU A 19 12.31 -16.18 -13.53
CA LEU A 19 10.98 -16.42 -14.09
C LEU A 19 11.01 -17.44 -15.23
N ALA A 20 12.10 -17.46 -16.03
CA ALA A 20 12.27 -18.42 -17.14
C ALA A 20 12.41 -19.88 -16.65
N GLN A 21 12.75 -20.10 -15.39
CA GLN A 21 12.86 -21.45 -14.81
C GLN A 21 11.50 -22.10 -14.55
N GLY A 22 10.39 -21.33 -14.53
CA GLY A 22 9.04 -21.85 -14.41
C GLY A 22 8.64 -22.37 -13.02
N ASP A 23 9.52 -22.27 -12.02
CA ASP A 23 9.27 -22.75 -10.66
C ASP A 23 8.46 -21.78 -9.78
N ILE A 24 8.24 -20.54 -10.31
CA ILE A 24 7.54 -19.48 -9.57
C ILE A 24 6.07 -19.46 -10.02
N VAL A 25 5.14 -19.57 -9.08
CA VAL A 25 3.71 -19.50 -9.36
C VAL A 25 3.38 -18.21 -10.08
N GLY A 26 2.75 -18.31 -11.26
CA GLY A 26 2.39 -17.17 -12.09
C GLY A 26 3.51 -16.62 -12.98
N SER A 27 4.67 -17.29 -13.10
CA SER A 27 5.78 -16.88 -13.99
C SER A 27 5.37 -16.73 -15.45
N ASP A 28 4.44 -17.55 -15.92
CA ASP A 28 3.90 -17.50 -17.30
C ASP A 28 2.71 -16.54 -17.44
N GLY A 29 2.35 -15.82 -16.36
CA GLY A 29 1.12 -15.04 -16.30
C GLY A 29 -0.11 -15.93 -16.07
N GLY A 30 -1.30 -15.41 -16.40
CA GLY A 30 -2.54 -16.14 -16.26
C GLY A 30 -3.74 -15.25 -15.98
N ILE A 31 -4.91 -15.88 -15.89
CA ILE A 31 -6.18 -15.23 -15.56
C ILE A 31 -6.48 -15.47 -14.09
N ARG A 32 -6.84 -14.41 -13.40
CA ARG A 32 -7.35 -14.44 -12.03
C ARG A 32 -8.80 -14.01 -12.04
N SER A 33 -9.68 -14.86 -11.57
CA SER A 33 -11.10 -14.57 -11.45
C SER A 33 -11.58 -14.96 -10.06
N GLY A 34 -11.98 -13.98 -9.29
CA GLY A 34 -12.35 -14.15 -7.89
C GLY A 34 -13.58 -13.36 -7.50
N ILE A 35 -14.21 -13.79 -6.43
CA ILE A 35 -15.36 -13.12 -5.81
C ILE A 35 -15.09 -12.90 -4.34
N GLY A 36 -15.58 -11.78 -3.81
CA GLY A 36 -15.44 -11.52 -2.38
C GLY A 36 -16.27 -10.34 -1.90
N PRO A 37 -16.55 -10.29 -0.59
CA PRO A 37 -17.16 -9.15 0.06
C PRO A 37 -16.15 -8.03 0.30
N ALA A 38 -16.66 -6.79 0.34
CA ALA A 38 -15.94 -5.64 0.83
C ALA A 38 -16.85 -4.80 1.72
N LEU A 39 -16.30 -4.34 2.84
CA LEU A 39 -16.94 -3.40 3.75
C LEU A 39 -16.11 -2.13 3.79
N ILE A 40 -16.75 -0.99 3.53
CA ILE A 40 -16.09 0.31 3.52
C ILE A 40 -16.85 1.24 4.47
N TRP A 41 -16.09 1.91 5.33
CA TRP A 41 -16.55 3.01 6.17
C TRP A 41 -15.77 4.26 5.83
N ASP A 42 -16.46 5.36 5.50
CA ASP A 42 -15.83 6.66 5.22
C ASP A 42 -16.55 7.78 5.98
N SER A 43 -15.82 8.43 6.88
CA SER A 43 -16.27 9.58 7.66
C SER A 43 -15.35 10.79 7.51
N ARG A 44 -14.48 10.78 6.48
CA ARG A 44 -13.54 11.87 6.21
C ARG A 44 -14.27 13.16 5.86
N ASP A 45 -13.74 14.28 6.32
CA ASP A 45 -14.23 15.62 5.98
C ASP A 45 -13.87 16.06 4.54
N SER A 46 -12.89 15.41 3.92
CA SER A 46 -12.44 15.66 2.55
C SER A 46 -11.83 14.40 1.95
N LEU A 47 -12.06 14.19 0.65
CA LEU A 47 -11.44 13.07 -0.09
C LEU A 47 -9.97 13.35 -0.44
N PHE A 48 -9.63 14.61 -0.76
CA PHE A 48 -8.31 14.98 -1.27
C PHE A 48 -7.34 15.41 -0.19
N PHE A 49 -7.86 15.98 0.89
CA PHE A 49 -7.07 16.49 2.01
C PHE A 49 -7.84 16.27 3.31
N PRO A 50 -7.93 15.05 3.78
CA PRO A 50 -8.65 14.77 5.01
C PRO A 50 -7.92 15.37 6.21
N THR A 51 -8.69 16.06 7.06
CA THR A 51 -8.20 16.68 8.30
C THR A 51 -8.77 16.02 9.54
N ARG A 52 -9.91 15.35 9.41
CA ARG A 52 -10.63 14.63 10.46
C ARG A 52 -11.40 13.45 9.90
N GLY A 53 -11.73 12.52 10.78
CA GLY A 53 -12.49 11.33 10.44
C GLY A 53 -11.59 10.17 10.08
N SER A 54 -12.18 9.17 9.44
CA SER A 54 -11.48 7.94 9.11
C SER A 54 -12.03 7.32 7.82
N TRP A 55 -11.19 6.54 7.19
CA TRP A 55 -11.56 5.66 6.09
C TRP A 55 -11.05 4.26 6.41
N HIS A 56 -11.94 3.29 6.42
CA HIS A 56 -11.62 1.91 6.72
C HIS A 56 -12.19 1.00 5.64
N LYS A 57 -11.40 0.05 5.18
CA LYS A 57 -11.82 -0.98 4.25
C LYS A 57 -11.33 -2.34 4.74
N ILE A 58 -12.25 -3.30 4.75
CA ILE A 58 -11.94 -4.72 4.95
C ILE A 58 -12.54 -5.46 3.77
N TRP A 59 -11.75 -6.35 3.15
CA TRP A 59 -12.23 -7.12 2.02
C TRP A 59 -11.54 -8.48 1.96
N SER A 60 -12.16 -9.42 1.25
CA SER A 60 -11.52 -10.65 0.85
C SER A 60 -11.78 -10.94 -0.63
N TRP A 61 -10.91 -11.72 -1.23
CA TRP A 61 -11.05 -12.29 -2.55
C TRP A 61 -10.82 -13.79 -2.48
N HIS A 62 -11.65 -14.53 -3.20
CA HIS A 62 -11.58 -15.98 -3.33
C HIS A 62 -11.47 -16.30 -4.80
N TYR A 63 -10.27 -16.61 -5.26
CA TYR A 63 -9.98 -16.97 -6.63
C TYR A 63 -10.09 -18.47 -6.78
N ARG A 64 -10.83 -18.93 -7.80
CA ARG A 64 -11.14 -20.36 -8.00
C ARG A 64 -11.19 -20.71 -9.48
N ASP A 65 -10.78 -21.92 -9.82
CA ASP A 65 -10.89 -22.50 -11.16
C ASP A 65 -12.33 -22.50 -11.69
N GLN A 66 -13.32 -22.74 -10.82
CA GLN A 66 -14.75 -22.70 -11.17
C GLN A 66 -15.22 -21.31 -11.60
N LEU A 67 -14.48 -20.28 -11.29
CA LEU A 67 -14.74 -18.91 -11.73
C LEU A 67 -13.89 -18.52 -12.95
N GLY A 68 -13.11 -19.45 -13.50
CA GLY A 68 -12.22 -19.23 -14.63
C GLY A 68 -10.84 -18.65 -14.23
N SER A 69 -10.42 -18.87 -12.98
CA SER A 69 -9.08 -18.54 -12.51
C SER A 69 -8.11 -19.66 -12.85
N ASP A 70 -6.90 -19.33 -13.27
CA ASP A 70 -5.80 -20.28 -13.43
C ASP A 70 -5.12 -20.62 -12.09
N PHE A 71 -5.48 -19.89 -11.02
CA PHE A 71 -4.91 -20.03 -9.68
C PHE A 71 -6.00 -20.15 -8.62
N ASP A 72 -5.75 -21.00 -7.62
CA ASP A 72 -6.64 -21.20 -6.47
C ASP A 72 -6.00 -20.61 -5.21
N TYR A 73 -6.47 -19.43 -4.79
CA TYR A 73 -5.99 -18.78 -3.57
C TYR A 73 -7.03 -17.87 -2.94
N ASP A 74 -6.79 -17.53 -1.69
CA ASP A 74 -7.56 -16.60 -0.90
C ASP A 74 -6.72 -15.37 -0.55
N LEU A 75 -7.35 -14.19 -0.55
CA LEU A 75 -6.77 -12.94 -0.09
C LEU A 75 -7.71 -12.29 0.92
N TYR A 76 -7.15 -11.93 2.06
CA TYR A 76 -7.83 -11.16 3.11
C TYR A 76 -7.05 -9.87 3.34
N ALA A 77 -7.73 -8.73 3.38
CA ALA A 77 -7.06 -7.46 3.52
C ALA A 77 -7.85 -6.46 4.37
N ALA A 78 -7.12 -5.59 5.04
CA ALA A 78 -7.64 -4.49 5.81
C ALA A 78 -6.78 -3.24 5.59
N ASP A 79 -7.43 -2.08 5.45
CA ASP A 79 -6.80 -0.76 5.31
C ASP A 79 -7.56 0.22 6.20
N PHE A 80 -6.88 0.75 7.21
CA PHE A 80 -7.43 1.67 8.19
C PHE A 80 -6.66 2.99 8.16
N ARG A 81 -7.35 4.07 7.84
CA ARG A 81 -6.79 5.42 7.80
C ARG A 81 -7.56 6.31 8.74
N THR A 82 -6.87 7.07 9.59
CA THR A 82 -7.48 7.94 10.57
C THR A 82 -6.76 9.28 10.61
N TYR A 83 -7.52 10.36 10.77
CA TYR A 83 -7.03 11.73 10.69
C TYR A 83 -7.47 12.53 11.90
N HIS A 84 -6.51 13.18 12.54
CA HIS A 84 -6.73 13.99 13.73
C HIS A 84 -6.20 15.41 13.51
N SER A 85 -7.10 16.39 13.53
CA SER A 85 -6.70 17.81 13.58
C SER A 85 -6.25 18.15 15.00
N LEU A 86 -4.94 18.32 15.20
CA LEU A 86 -4.38 18.66 16.52
C LEU A 86 -4.60 20.13 16.87
N LYS A 87 -4.50 21.00 15.88
CA LYS A 87 -4.78 22.43 15.90
C LYS A 87 -5.01 22.92 14.46
N PRO A 88 -5.43 24.18 14.22
CA PRO A 88 -5.65 24.65 12.85
C PRO A 88 -4.49 24.34 11.92
N GLU A 89 -4.79 23.67 10.80
CA GLU A 89 -3.86 23.26 9.74
C GLU A 89 -2.75 22.26 10.17
N HIS A 90 -2.80 21.74 11.39
CA HIS A 90 -1.91 20.67 11.87
C HIS A 90 -2.66 19.35 12.00
N ILE A 91 -2.27 18.37 11.22
CA ILE A 91 -2.97 17.09 11.10
C ILE A 91 -2.01 15.97 11.41
N LEU A 92 -2.44 15.04 12.25
CA LEU A 92 -1.79 13.75 12.45
C LEU A 92 -2.64 12.70 11.74
N ALA A 93 -2.04 11.99 10.79
CA ALA A 93 -2.68 10.94 10.03
C ALA A 93 -2.00 9.59 10.34
N TRP A 94 -2.80 8.51 10.37
CA TRP A 94 -2.37 7.14 10.61
C TRP A 94 -2.88 6.25 9.49
N HIS A 95 -2.06 5.33 9.05
CA HIS A 95 -2.39 4.32 8.08
C HIS A 95 -1.88 2.96 8.57
N LEU A 96 -2.81 2.06 8.88
CA LEU A 96 -2.55 0.66 9.21
C LEU A 96 -3.08 -0.20 8.08
N ALA A 97 -2.24 -1.00 7.46
CA ALA A 97 -2.63 -1.92 6.40
C ALA A 97 -2.12 -3.33 6.70
N GLY A 98 -2.96 -4.31 6.40
CA GLY A 98 -2.63 -5.72 6.51
C GLY A 98 -3.20 -6.50 5.33
N ILE A 99 -2.42 -7.45 4.82
CA ILE A 99 -2.83 -8.41 3.78
C ILE A 99 -2.35 -9.79 4.22
N SER A 100 -3.21 -10.78 4.04
CA SER A 100 -2.89 -12.19 4.22
C SER A 100 -3.36 -12.96 3.01
N THR A 101 -2.52 -13.82 2.46
CA THR A 101 -2.84 -14.69 1.34
C THR A 101 -2.58 -16.14 1.69
N ASP A 102 -3.36 -17.06 1.09
CA ASP A 102 -3.21 -18.51 1.27
C ASP A 102 -3.55 -19.23 -0.03
N GLY A 103 -2.85 -20.33 -0.31
CA GLY A 103 -3.00 -21.10 -1.53
C GLY A 103 -1.92 -20.83 -2.58
N GLU A 104 -2.23 -21.08 -3.86
CA GLU A 104 -1.32 -20.88 -5.00
C GLU A 104 -1.31 -19.42 -5.48
N VAL A 105 -0.67 -18.56 -4.70
CA VAL A 105 -0.65 -17.12 -4.95
C VAL A 105 0.37 -16.78 -6.02
N PRO A 106 -0.01 -16.16 -7.15
CA PRO A 106 0.93 -15.67 -8.14
C PRO A 106 1.88 -14.62 -7.53
N PHE A 107 3.15 -14.63 -7.93
CA PHE A 107 4.18 -13.76 -7.36
C PHE A 107 3.85 -12.26 -7.45
N ASP A 108 3.14 -11.84 -8.51
CA ASP A 108 2.72 -10.46 -8.75
C ASP A 108 1.49 -10.04 -7.94
N GLU A 109 0.87 -10.96 -7.18
CA GLU A 109 -0.20 -10.70 -6.20
C GLU A 109 0.28 -10.81 -4.75
N LEU A 110 1.53 -11.22 -4.52
CA LEU A 110 2.11 -11.21 -3.18
C LEU A 110 2.21 -9.79 -2.64
N PRO A 111 1.82 -9.54 -1.38
CA PRO A 111 1.87 -8.21 -0.81
C PRO A 111 3.29 -7.67 -0.69
N THR A 112 3.41 -6.36 -0.88
CA THR A 112 4.63 -5.60 -0.67
C THR A 112 4.35 -4.42 0.26
N PRO A 113 5.24 -4.07 1.21
CA PRO A 113 5.00 -3.00 2.16
C PRO A 113 4.90 -1.62 1.47
N PRO A 114 3.74 -0.93 1.51
CA PRO A 114 3.56 0.38 0.87
C PRO A 114 4.13 1.52 1.75
N ILE A 115 5.34 1.36 2.25
CA ILE A 115 6.00 2.34 3.13
C ILE A 115 6.88 3.26 2.30
N ARG A 116 6.67 4.58 2.39
CA ARG A 116 7.51 5.56 1.71
C ARG A 116 8.95 5.52 2.24
N GLY A 117 9.90 5.19 1.37
CA GLY A 117 11.31 4.96 1.70
C GLY A 117 11.73 3.50 1.59
N LEU A 118 10.81 2.61 1.19
CA LEU A 118 11.12 1.27 0.70
C LEU A 118 10.85 1.20 -0.81
N TYR A 119 11.63 0.36 -1.49
CA TYR A 119 11.38 0.08 -2.91
C TYR A 119 10.23 -0.93 -3.03
N GLU A 120 9.24 -0.62 -3.84
CA GLU A 120 8.11 -1.50 -4.10
C GLU A 120 8.59 -2.80 -4.79
N GLY A 121 8.13 -3.95 -4.30
CA GLY A 121 8.55 -5.26 -4.79
C GLY A 121 9.92 -5.75 -4.27
N LEU A 122 10.62 -4.98 -3.43
CA LEU A 122 11.86 -5.46 -2.80
C LEU A 122 11.61 -6.60 -1.80
N PHE A 123 10.44 -6.61 -1.20
CA PHE A 123 10.00 -7.61 -0.23
C PHE A 123 8.66 -8.14 -0.65
N LEU A 124 8.55 -9.44 -0.82
CA LEU A 124 7.35 -10.16 -1.19
C LEU A 124 7.21 -11.38 -0.29
N ASP A 125 6.05 -11.56 0.30
CA ASP A 125 5.71 -12.74 1.07
C ASP A 125 4.18 -12.86 1.17
N LYS A 126 3.64 -13.94 1.76
CA LYS A 126 2.19 -14.21 1.84
C LYS A 126 1.43 -13.25 2.74
N ASN A 127 2.08 -12.74 3.78
CA ASN A 127 1.45 -11.86 4.75
C ASN A 127 2.21 -10.54 4.88
N MET A 128 1.47 -9.47 5.12
CA MET A 128 2.01 -8.13 5.32
C MET A 128 1.26 -7.42 6.45
N LEU A 129 2.01 -6.70 7.28
CA LEU A 129 1.45 -5.76 8.24
C LEU A 129 2.28 -4.48 8.24
N THR A 130 1.65 -3.32 8.04
CA THR A 130 2.34 -2.02 8.00
C THR A 130 1.59 -0.96 8.79
N LEU A 131 2.35 -0.07 9.40
CA LEU A 131 1.86 1.12 10.07
C LEU A 131 2.67 2.32 9.59
N GLU A 132 2.01 3.33 9.05
CA GLU A 132 2.61 4.61 8.69
C GLU A 132 1.92 5.75 9.43
N MET A 133 2.69 6.73 9.89
CA MET A 133 2.23 7.95 10.52
C MET A 133 2.75 9.16 9.75
N GLU A 134 1.89 10.15 9.54
CA GLU A 134 2.24 11.41 8.88
C GLU A 134 1.75 12.61 9.69
N TYR A 135 2.64 13.55 9.96
CA TYR A 135 2.31 14.83 10.55
C TYR A 135 2.41 15.94 9.49
N ARG A 136 1.28 16.58 9.20
CA ARG A 136 1.15 17.68 8.24
C ARG A 136 1.07 19.02 8.99
N PHE A 137 1.79 20.03 8.48
CA PHE A 137 1.83 21.34 9.11
C PHE A 137 1.93 22.48 8.07
N PRO A 138 1.36 23.67 8.37
CA PRO A 138 1.42 24.79 7.46
C PRO A 138 2.84 25.40 7.43
N LEU A 139 3.20 25.91 6.26
CA LEU A 139 4.35 26.78 6.06
C LEU A 139 3.84 28.18 5.70
N LYS A 140 4.30 28.78 4.61
CA LYS A 140 3.89 30.12 4.19
C LYS A 140 3.05 30.07 2.92
N GLY A 141 1.88 30.73 2.94
CA GLY A 141 1.08 31.01 1.74
C GLY A 141 0.38 29.78 1.16
N ARG A 142 0.96 29.17 0.14
CA ARG A 142 0.46 27.95 -0.51
C ARG A 142 1.24 26.70 -0.13
N TRP A 143 2.25 26.87 0.70
CA TRP A 143 3.16 25.78 1.07
C TRP A 143 2.77 25.18 2.41
N SER A 144 2.84 23.88 2.49
CA SER A 144 2.78 23.10 3.72
C SER A 144 3.88 22.04 3.72
N GLY A 145 4.20 21.53 4.87
CA GLY A 145 5.18 20.46 5.05
C GLY A 145 4.54 19.21 5.62
N ALA A 146 5.21 18.09 5.46
CA ALA A 146 4.93 16.88 6.22
C ALA A 146 6.20 16.17 6.65
N ALA A 147 6.10 15.50 7.80
CA ALA A 147 7.07 14.52 8.25
C ALA A 147 6.35 13.18 8.44
N PHE A 148 6.99 12.09 8.07
CA PHE A 148 6.38 10.77 8.17
C PHE A 148 7.38 9.70 8.61
N ALA A 149 6.85 8.65 9.20
CA ALA A 149 7.59 7.44 9.52
C ALA A 149 6.67 6.23 9.33
N GLY A 150 7.24 5.14 8.88
CA GLY A 150 6.54 3.89 8.67
C GLY A 150 7.37 2.71 9.16
N VAL A 151 6.67 1.68 9.60
CA VAL A 151 7.22 0.39 10.01
C VAL A 151 6.29 -0.71 9.52
N GLY A 152 6.86 -1.84 9.18
CA GLY A 152 6.10 -3.01 8.79
C GLY A 152 6.96 -4.21 8.53
N ASP A 153 6.31 -5.32 8.28
CA ASP A 153 6.95 -6.57 7.90
C ASP A 153 6.13 -7.33 6.87
N ILE A 154 6.80 -8.25 6.21
CA ILE A 154 6.23 -9.33 5.44
C ILE A 154 6.73 -10.65 6.02
N PHE A 155 5.90 -11.67 6.03
CA PHE A 155 6.19 -12.95 6.65
C PHE A 155 5.35 -14.08 6.03
N ASP A 156 5.85 -15.32 6.07
CA ASP A 156 5.10 -16.50 5.61
C ASP A 156 4.08 -16.95 6.67
N GLU A 157 4.50 -17.10 7.91
CA GLU A 157 3.62 -17.49 9.02
C GLU A 157 3.59 -16.40 10.12
N ALA A 158 2.49 -16.33 10.88
CA ALA A 158 2.32 -15.30 11.91
C ALA A 158 3.40 -15.32 13.00
N GLN A 159 4.04 -16.47 13.23
CA GLN A 159 5.14 -16.65 14.17
C GLN A 159 6.46 -16.04 13.68
N ASP A 160 6.58 -15.76 12.37
CA ASP A 160 7.77 -15.18 11.75
C ASP A 160 7.80 -13.65 11.89
N LEU A 161 6.71 -13.06 12.41
CA LEU A 161 6.64 -11.63 12.72
C LEU A 161 7.51 -11.32 13.94
N GLU A 162 8.76 -10.94 13.69
CA GLU A 162 9.74 -10.62 14.72
C GLU A 162 10.15 -9.14 14.65
N VAL A 163 10.36 -8.53 15.82
CA VAL A 163 10.78 -7.11 15.91
C VAL A 163 12.10 -6.85 15.19
N GLU A 164 12.99 -7.85 15.13
CA GLU A 164 14.29 -7.77 14.48
C GLU A 164 14.18 -7.70 12.94
N ASN A 165 13.12 -8.25 12.37
CA ASN A 165 12.85 -8.28 10.94
C ASN A 165 12.12 -7.05 10.42
N LEU A 166 11.64 -6.17 11.30
CA LEU A 166 10.87 -4.99 10.93
C LEU A 166 11.64 -4.08 9.95
N LYS A 167 10.96 -3.73 8.87
CA LYS A 167 11.41 -2.74 7.90
C LYS A 167 10.84 -1.40 8.33
N TYR A 168 11.69 -0.38 8.43
CA TYR A 168 11.29 0.96 8.80
C TYR A 168 11.88 2.01 7.86
N ALA A 169 11.13 3.07 7.68
CA ALA A 169 11.56 4.24 6.92
C ALA A 169 11.00 5.50 7.57
N ALA A 170 11.65 6.62 7.31
CA ALA A 170 11.18 7.92 7.71
C ALA A 170 11.47 8.93 6.62
N GLY A 171 10.80 10.06 6.66
CA GLY A 171 11.03 11.09 5.66
C GLY A 171 10.26 12.36 5.92
N GLY A 172 10.31 13.22 4.93
CA GLY A 172 9.58 14.46 4.95
C GLY A 172 9.38 15.00 3.54
N GLY A 173 8.55 16.03 3.43
CA GLY A 173 8.30 16.62 2.15
C GLY A 173 7.56 17.93 2.24
N ILE A 174 7.40 18.54 1.09
CA ILE A 174 6.67 19.79 0.91
C ILE A 174 5.46 19.59 0.02
N ARG A 175 4.45 20.40 0.25
CA ARG A 175 3.21 20.44 -0.52
C ARG A 175 3.01 21.84 -1.07
N PHE A 176 2.59 21.93 -2.31
CA PHE A 176 2.18 23.17 -2.93
C PHE A 176 0.71 23.11 -3.34
N ALA A 177 -0.13 23.93 -2.74
CA ALA A 177 -1.56 23.99 -3.04
C ALA A 177 -1.80 24.56 -4.45
N ILE A 178 -2.03 23.69 -5.43
CA ILE A 178 -2.42 24.06 -6.80
C ILE A 178 -3.81 24.70 -6.76
N ASN A 179 -4.75 24.02 -6.09
CA ASN A 179 -6.10 24.53 -5.87
C ASN A 179 -6.34 24.66 -4.36
N LYS A 180 -6.33 25.88 -3.84
CA LYS A 180 -6.57 26.15 -2.42
C LYS A 180 -7.99 25.82 -1.97
N LYS A 181 -8.98 25.98 -2.85
CA LYS A 181 -10.39 25.74 -2.52
C LYS A 181 -10.66 24.25 -2.33
N GLU A 182 -10.17 23.44 -3.25
CA GLU A 182 -10.32 21.97 -3.22
C GLU A 182 -9.19 21.28 -2.48
N LYS A 183 -8.19 22.05 -1.99
CA LYS A 183 -6.98 21.53 -1.31
C LYS A 183 -6.25 20.45 -2.12
N ILE A 184 -6.17 20.65 -3.43
CA ILE A 184 -5.40 19.79 -4.31
C ILE A 184 -3.94 20.24 -4.26
N ASN A 185 -3.07 19.34 -3.79
CA ASN A 185 -1.65 19.60 -3.58
C ASN A 185 -0.78 18.85 -4.59
N LEU A 186 0.28 19.51 -5.07
CA LEU A 186 1.46 18.84 -5.59
C LEU A 186 2.35 18.50 -4.39
N ARG A 187 2.77 17.26 -4.30
CA ARG A 187 3.57 16.70 -3.21
C ARG A 187 4.95 16.30 -3.71
N LEU A 188 5.98 16.72 -2.96
CA LEU A 188 7.37 16.28 -3.14
C LEU A 188 7.83 15.72 -1.81
N ASP A 189 8.07 14.41 -1.76
CA ASP A 189 8.52 13.72 -0.56
C ASP A 189 9.89 13.07 -0.80
N ILE A 190 10.67 12.94 0.27
CA ILE A 190 11.87 12.12 0.32
C ILE A 190 11.72 11.15 1.47
N GLY A 191 11.71 9.86 1.17
CA GLY A 191 11.74 8.77 2.13
C GLY A 191 13.15 8.19 2.23
N VAL A 192 13.57 7.84 3.42
CA VAL A 192 14.90 7.30 3.72
C VAL A 192 14.75 6.05 4.57
N SER A 193 15.47 5.01 4.19
CA SER A 193 15.60 3.76 4.94
C SER A 193 17.04 3.24 4.85
N ARG A 194 17.31 2.11 5.49
CA ARG A 194 18.59 1.41 5.33
C ARG A 194 18.84 0.93 3.88
N TYR A 195 17.81 0.91 3.05
CA TYR A 195 17.86 0.43 1.65
C TYR A 195 18.09 1.55 0.64
N GLY A 196 18.02 2.82 1.06
CA GLY A 196 18.27 3.95 0.17
C GLY A 196 17.48 5.21 0.49
N VAL A 197 17.53 6.13 -0.48
CA VAL A 197 16.82 7.41 -0.48
C VAL A 197 15.90 7.43 -1.69
N PHE A 198 14.61 7.66 -1.46
CA PHE A 198 13.58 7.55 -2.48
C PHE A 198 12.79 8.86 -2.59
N PRO A 199 12.93 9.59 -3.71
CA PRO A 199 12.12 10.77 -4.00
C PRO A 199 10.76 10.38 -4.61
N TYR A 200 9.72 11.12 -4.22
CA TYR A 200 8.35 10.96 -4.73
C TYR A 200 7.82 12.30 -5.21
N VAL A 201 7.21 12.31 -6.40
CA VAL A 201 6.50 13.47 -6.97
C VAL A 201 5.09 13.02 -7.29
N LEU A 202 4.12 13.46 -6.54
CA LEU A 202 2.75 12.97 -6.63
C LEU A 202 1.75 14.13 -6.44
N PHE A 203 0.52 13.87 -6.86
CA PHE A 203 -0.62 14.73 -6.53
C PHE A 203 -1.36 14.18 -5.32
N GLN A 204 -1.96 15.08 -4.53
CA GLN A 204 -2.72 14.77 -3.31
C GLN A 204 -1.85 14.25 -2.15
N GLU A 205 -2.51 13.87 -1.05
CA GLU A 205 -1.82 13.30 0.10
C GLU A 205 -1.57 11.79 -0.07
N SER A 206 -0.75 11.21 0.80
CA SER A 206 -0.34 9.80 0.69
C SER A 206 -1.48 8.85 1.03
N PHE A 207 -2.27 9.23 1.99
CA PHE A 207 -3.44 8.48 2.46
C PHE A 207 -4.40 9.42 3.16
#